data_3090bb1d935a0e6e6bac7d7542d00bd5
#
_entry.id   3090bb1d935a0e6e6bac7d7542d00bd5
#
_cell.length_a   1.000
_cell.length_b   1.000
_cell.length_c   1.000
_cell.angle_alpha   90.00
_cell.angle_beta   90.00
_cell.angle_gamma   90.00
#
_symmetry.space_group_name_H-M   'P 1'
#
loop_
_entity.id
_entity.type
_entity.pdbx_description
1 polymer ?
#
loop_
_entity_poly.entity_id
_entity_poly.type
_entity_poly.pdbx_seq_one_letter_code
_entity_poly.pdbx_strand_id
1 'polypeptide(L)'
;LKAGAIGFGIVCVFMIVVYLVPGLAASLALCLYVALMLILLAAFEVTLTLPGIAGIILGIGMAVDANVIIFARVREEMVRGRSVKNSLKIGFQKALSAILDGNITTLIAAAVLWFKGSGTVKGFAQTLAIGIIASMFTALVITRLIVNAFYAVGLRSEKLYYRPKKEREPIDFLSKKKVFFTISLVLIAAGVITIGVNAGRGKGAFAYSLEFQGGTSTNVTFDKDYSIDEIDK
;
A
#
# COMPACT_ATOMS: atom_id res chain seq x y z
N LEU A 1 -11.10 -11.67 4.24
CA LEU A 1 -12.07 -10.91 3.43
C LEU A 1 -12.75 -9.80 4.23
N LYS A 2 -13.36 -10.07 5.41
CA LYS A 2 -14.05 -9.05 6.22
C LYS A 2 -13.12 -7.88 6.60
N ALA A 3 -11.91 -8.17 7.08
CA ALA A 3 -10.91 -7.13 7.43
C ALA A 3 -10.51 -6.27 6.22
N GLY A 4 -10.33 -6.88 5.04
CA GLY A 4 -10.02 -6.15 3.81
C GLY A 4 -11.15 -5.22 3.37
N ALA A 5 -12.41 -5.67 3.48
CA ALA A 5 -13.58 -4.83 3.16
C ALA A 5 -13.73 -3.65 4.13
N ILE A 6 -13.49 -3.87 5.43
CA ILE A 6 -13.50 -2.79 6.44
C ILE A 6 -12.38 -1.79 6.15
N GLY A 7 -11.16 -2.26 5.89
CA GLY A 7 -10.02 -1.41 5.54
C GLY A 7 -10.30 -0.59 4.28
N PHE A 8 -10.87 -1.19 3.24
CA PHE A 8 -11.29 -0.51 2.03
C PHE A 8 -12.30 0.62 2.32
N GLY A 9 -13.34 0.35 3.13
CA GLY A 9 -14.32 1.36 3.52
C GLY A 9 -13.70 2.53 4.28
N ILE A 10 -12.80 2.25 5.24
CA ILE A 10 -12.09 3.28 6.00
C ILE A 10 -11.25 4.16 5.06
N VAL A 11 -10.54 3.56 4.10
CA VAL A 11 -9.74 4.29 3.13
C VAL A 11 -10.60 5.19 2.25
N CYS A 12 -11.74 4.71 1.73
CA CYS A 12 -12.67 5.52 0.95
C CYS A 12 -13.19 6.73 1.74
N VAL A 13 -13.62 6.51 2.97
CA VAL A 13 -14.09 7.59 3.87
C VAL A 13 -12.96 8.60 4.12
N PHE A 14 -11.76 8.13 4.44
CA PHE A 14 -10.59 9.00 4.64
C PHE A 14 -10.31 9.86 3.40
N MET A 15 -10.31 9.26 2.21
CA MET A 15 -10.06 9.98 0.96
C MET A 15 -11.11 11.07 0.72
N ILE A 16 -12.40 10.78 0.93
CA ILE A 16 -13.48 11.74 0.76
C ILE A 16 -13.36 12.90 1.76
N VAL A 17 -13.07 12.59 3.03
CA VAL A 17 -12.97 13.63 4.09
C VAL A 17 -11.75 14.54 3.87
N VAL A 18 -10.61 13.99 3.45
CA VAL A 18 -9.34 14.74 3.30
C VAL A 18 -9.27 15.48 1.97
N TYR A 19 -9.72 14.86 0.88
CA TYR A 19 -9.56 15.38 -0.48
C TYR A 19 -10.84 15.86 -1.14
N LEU A 20 -12.02 15.72 -0.48
CA LEU A 20 -13.33 16.18 -0.96
C LEU A 20 -13.69 15.59 -2.33
N VAL A 21 -13.95 16.45 -3.35
CA VAL A 21 -14.32 16.00 -4.70
C VAL A 21 -13.24 15.13 -5.37
N PRO A 22 -11.95 15.50 -5.37
CA PRO A 22 -10.89 14.58 -5.78
C PRO A 22 -10.89 13.26 -5.01
N GLY A 23 -11.16 13.29 -3.70
CA GLY A 23 -11.27 12.09 -2.88
C GLY A 23 -12.44 11.19 -3.25
N LEU A 24 -13.59 11.78 -3.59
CA LEU A 24 -14.74 11.03 -4.13
C LEU A 24 -14.38 10.37 -5.47
N ALA A 25 -13.70 11.10 -6.37
CA ALA A 25 -13.22 10.53 -7.63
C ALA A 25 -12.26 9.37 -7.43
N ALA A 26 -11.30 9.51 -6.48
CA ALA A 26 -10.39 8.44 -6.15
C ALA A 26 -11.10 7.22 -5.54
N SER A 27 -12.11 7.42 -4.71
CA SER A 27 -12.90 6.32 -4.14
C SER A 27 -13.67 5.56 -5.21
N LEU A 28 -14.27 6.25 -6.17
CA LEU A 28 -14.91 5.62 -7.33
C LEU A 28 -13.90 4.87 -8.21
N ALA A 29 -12.75 5.49 -8.46
CA ALA A 29 -11.67 4.85 -9.21
C ALA A 29 -11.12 3.61 -8.47
N LEU A 30 -11.07 3.65 -7.14
CA LEU A 30 -10.64 2.50 -6.32
C LEU A 30 -11.65 1.35 -6.39
N CYS A 31 -12.96 1.62 -6.43
CA CYS A 31 -13.97 0.59 -6.70
C CYS A 31 -13.76 -0.06 -8.07
N LEU A 32 -13.48 0.75 -9.10
CA LEU A 32 -13.17 0.25 -10.45
C LEU A 32 -11.86 -0.52 -10.49
N TYR A 33 -10.84 -0.10 -9.71
CA TYR A 33 -9.59 -0.85 -9.54
C TYR A 33 -9.84 -2.25 -9.00
N VAL A 34 -10.64 -2.37 -7.93
CA VAL A 34 -10.95 -3.70 -7.35
C VAL A 34 -11.69 -4.57 -8.36
N ALA A 35 -12.66 -4.02 -9.09
CA ALA A 35 -13.37 -4.75 -10.14
C ALA A 35 -12.41 -5.19 -11.26
N LEU A 36 -11.56 -4.29 -11.75
CA LEU A 36 -10.55 -4.58 -12.77
C LEU A 36 -9.56 -5.65 -12.29
N MET A 37 -9.10 -5.56 -11.05
CA MET A 37 -8.20 -6.53 -10.43
C MET A 37 -8.82 -7.94 -10.43
N LEU A 38 -10.08 -8.06 -10.02
CA LEU A 38 -10.78 -9.35 -9.99
C LEU A 38 -10.94 -9.93 -11.40
N ILE A 39 -11.27 -9.08 -12.39
CA ILE A 39 -11.37 -9.49 -13.81
C ILE A 39 -10.01 -9.98 -14.32
N LEU A 40 -8.93 -9.26 -14.05
CA LEU A 40 -7.59 -9.63 -14.48
C LEU A 40 -7.12 -10.94 -13.83
N LEU A 41 -7.38 -11.13 -12.53
CA LEU A 41 -7.04 -12.38 -11.84
C LEU A 41 -7.79 -13.57 -12.42
N ALA A 42 -9.07 -13.40 -12.77
CA ALA A 42 -9.86 -14.44 -13.41
C ALA A 42 -9.38 -14.69 -14.84
N ALA A 43 -9.09 -13.65 -15.62
CA ALA A 43 -8.65 -13.76 -17.00
C ALA A 43 -7.27 -14.43 -17.16
N PHE A 44 -6.37 -14.22 -16.20
CA PHE A 44 -5.05 -14.84 -16.17
C PHE A 44 -5.00 -16.15 -15.38
N GLU A 45 -6.15 -16.66 -14.92
CA GLU A 45 -6.27 -17.89 -14.13
C GLU A 45 -5.30 -17.96 -12.94
N VAL A 46 -5.10 -16.80 -12.28
CA VAL A 46 -4.15 -16.69 -11.16
C VAL A 46 -4.67 -17.45 -9.95
N THR A 47 -3.91 -18.44 -9.50
CA THR A 47 -4.23 -19.19 -8.29
C THR A 47 -4.11 -18.30 -7.05
N LEU A 48 -5.23 -18.09 -6.34
CA LEU A 48 -5.27 -17.30 -5.11
C LEU A 48 -4.64 -18.08 -3.96
N THR A 49 -3.43 -17.70 -3.60
CA THR A 49 -2.74 -18.20 -2.38
C THR A 49 -2.93 -17.21 -1.23
N LEU A 50 -2.67 -17.64 0.03
CA LEU A 50 -2.70 -16.72 1.18
C LEU A 50 -1.81 -15.48 0.99
N PRO A 51 -0.54 -15.62 0.57
CA PRO A 51 0.27 -14.47 0.20
C PRO A 51 -0.29 -13.68 -1.00
N GLY A 52 -0.94 -14.34 -1.95
CA GLY A 52 -1.62 -13.69 -3.08
C GLY A 52 -2.73 -12.75 -2.63
N ILE A 53 -3.54 -13.17 -1.65
CA ILE A 53 -4.57 -12.30 -1.04
C ILE A 53 -3.90 -11.10 -0.34
N ALA A 54 -2.78 -11.30 0.35
CA ALA A 54 -2.02 -10.20 0.93
C ALA A 54 -1.51 -9.22 -0.15
N GLY A 55 -1.08 -9.74 -1.32
CA GLY A 55 -0.70 -8.93 -2.49
C GLY A 55 -1.85 -8.06 -3.01
N ILE A 56 -3.08 -8.59 -3.05
CA ILE A 56 -4.28 -7.81 -3.43
C ILE A 56 -4.52 -6.66 -2.44
N ILE A 57 -4.48 -6.95 -1.14
CA ILE A 57 -4.69 -5.94 -0.09
C ILE A 57 -3.61 -4.85 -0.15
N LEU A 58 -2.36 -5.24 -0.36
CA LEU A 58 -1.25 -4.31 -0.56
C LEU A 58 -1.47 -3.46 -1.82
N GLY A 59 -1.93 -4.06 -2.92
CA GLY A 59 -2.27 -3.37 -4.16
C GLY A 59 -3.34 -2.28 -3.99
N ILE A 60 -4.35 -2.51 -3.15
CA ILE A 60 -5.35 -1.50 -2.79
C ILE A 60 -4.68 -0.29 -2.12
N GLY A 61 -3.76 -0.54 -1.18
CA GLY A 61 -3.00 0.54 -0.53
C GLY A 61 -2.20 1.38 -1.53
N MET A 62 -1.47 0.73 -2.43
CA MET A 62 -0.68 1.40 -3.47
C MET A 62 -1.55 2.17 -4.48
N ALA A 63 -2.74 1.66 -4.81
CA ALA A 63 -3.68 2.36 -5.69
C ALA A 63 -4.16 3.69 -5.08
N VAL A 64 -4.35 3.73 -3.76
CA VAL A 64 -4.70 4.96 -3.03
C VAL A 64 -3.52 5.92 -3.01
N ASP A 65 -2.31 5.41 -2.78
CA ASP A 65 -1.09 6.23 -2.63
C ASP A 65 -0.80 7.04 -3.91
N ALA A 66 -0.96 6.45 -5.09
CA ALA A 66 -0.86 7.15 -6.36
C ALA A 66 -1.82 8.35 -6.45
N ASN A 67 -3.07 8.19 -6.02
CA ASN A 67 -4.06 9.27 -5.98
C ASN A 67 -3.69 10.36 -4.97
N VAL A 68 -3.17 9.99 -3.80
CA VAL A 68 -2.68 10.92 -2.78
C VAL A 68 -1.55 11.80 -3.33
N ILE A 69 -0.57 11.20 -4.03
CA ILE A 69 0.53 11.94 -4.67
C ILE A 69 0.00 12.93 -5.70
N ILE A 70 -0.93 12.51 -6.57
CA ILE A 70 -1.56 13.38 -7.56
C ILE A 70 -2.24 14.58 -6.88
N PHE A 71 -3.09 14.31 -5.88
CA PHE A 71 -3.86 15.38 -5.24
C PHE A 71 -3.01 16.30 -4.37
N ALA A 72 -1.91 15.81 -3.81
CA ALA A 72 -0.92 16.66 -3.16
C ALA A 72 -0.33 17.68 -4.16
N ARG A 73 0.06 17.24 -5.37
CA ARG A 73 0.55 18.12 -6.44
C ARG A 73 -0.52 19.08 -6.95
N VAL A 74 -1.75 18.62 -7.12
CA VAL A 74 -2.88 19.51 -7.48
C VAL A 74 -3.07 20.60 -6.43
N ARG A 75 -3.03 20.24 -5.14
CA ARG A 75 -3.14 21.20 -4.03
C ARG A 75 -2.01 22.21 -4.03
N GLU A 76 -0.77 21.79 -4.26
CA GLU A 76 0.39 22.70 -4.38
C GLU A 76 0.18 23.76 -5.47
N GLU A 77 -0.36 23.36 -6.64
CA GLU A 77 -0.63 24.27 -7.72
C GLU A 77 -1.79 25.23 -7.43
N MET A 78 -2.80 24.78 -6.68
CA MET A 78 -3.89 25.64 -6.22
C MET A 78 -3.40 26.69 -5.20
N VAL A 79 -2.52 26.30 -4.26
CA VAL A 79 -1.90 27.24 -3.32
C VAL A 79 -1.10 28.32 -4.05
N ARG A 80 -0.52 28.02 -5.21
CA ARG A 80 0.16 28.98 -6.08
C ARG A 80 -0.78 29.92 -6.85
N GLY A 81 -2.09 29.88 -6.56
CA GLY A 81 -3.09 30.76 -7.20
C GLY A 81 -3.53 30.32 -8.60
N ARG A 82 -3.28 29.07 -9.00
CA ARG A 82 -3.75 28.56 -10.30
C ARG A 82 -5.21 28.13 -10.24
N SER A 83 -5.92 28.29 -11.35
CA SER A 83 -7.30 27.79 -11.47
C SER A 83 -7.37 26.27 -11.31
N VAL A 84 -8.49 25.74 -10.82
CA VAL A 84 -8.73 24.29 -10.60
C VAL A 84 -8.36 23.48 -11.84
N LYS A 85 -8.81 23.88 -13.04
CA LYS A 85 -8.51 23.18 -14.30
C LYS A 85 -7.01 23.07 -14.58
N ASN A 86 -6.28 24.17 -14.41
CA ASN A 86 -4.82 24.19 -14.64
C ASN A 86 -4.09 23.40 -13.55
N SER A 87 -4.52 23.50 -12.30
CA SER A 87 -3.96 22.75 -11.18
C SER A 87 -4.13 21.24 -11.37
N LEU A 88 -5.28 20.78 -11.83
CA LEU A 88 -5.51 19.38 -12.19
C LEU A 88 -4.54 18.94 -13.30
N LYS A 89 -4.48 19.68 -14.43
CA LYS A 89 -3.60 19.32 -15.54
C LYS A 89 -2.14 19.19 -15.11
N ILE A 90 -1.62 20.20 -14.40
CA ILE A 90 -0.21 20.26 -13.99
C ILE A 90 0.07 19.26 -12.86
N GLY A 91 -0.86 19.09 -11.92
CA GLY A 91 -0.72 18.13 -10.81
C GLY A 91 -0.57 16.70 -11.32
N PHE A 92 -1.41 16.26 -12.26
CA PHE A 92 -1.26 14.95 -12.90
C PHE A 92 0.08 14.81 -13.65
N GLN A 93 0.53 15.85 -14.38
CA GLN A 93 1.81 15.80 -15.07
C GLN A 93 3.00 15.70 -14.12
N LYS A 94 2.99 16.48 -13.02
CA LYS A 94 4.09 16.47 -12.04
C LYS A 94 4.13 15.21 -11.19
N ALA A 95 2.97 14.59 -10.93
CA ALA A 95 2.89 13.35 -10.18
C ALA A 95 3.37 12.13 -10.99
N LEU A 96 3.32 12.21 -12.33
CA LEU A 96 3.56 11.06 -13.21
C LEU A 96 4.92 10.41 -12.98
N SER A 97 6.01 11.18 -12.92
CA SER A 97 7.36 10.60 -12.74
C SER A 97 7.47 9.90 -11.38
N ALA A 98 7.00 10.53 -10.30
CA ALA A 98 7.08 9.94 -8.97
C ALA A 98 6.27 8.62 -8.86
N ILE A 99 5.09 8.57 -9.50
CA ILE A 99 4.26 7.36 -9.55
C ILE A 99 4.94 6.27 -10.38
N LEU A 100 5.51 6.62 -11.55
CA LEU A 100 6.23 5.66 -12.39
C LEU A 100 7.45 5.10 -11.66
N ASP A 101 8.29 5.95 -11.10
CA ASP A 101 9.54 5.54 -10.43
C ASP A 101 9.26 4.56 -9.27
N GLY A 102 8.30 4.88 -8.40
CA GLY A 102 7.93 4.02 -7.28
C GLY A 102 7.34 2.67 -7.72
N ASN A 103 6.46 2.69 -8.71
CA ASN A 103 5.80 1.46 -9.19
C ASN A 103 6.73 0.58 -10.03
N ILE A 104 7.62 1.16 -10.85
CA ILE A 104 8.63 0.40 -11.62
C ILE A 104 9.56 -0.35 -10.66
N THR A 105 10.02 0.30 -9.59
CA THR A 105 10.87 -0.34 -8.57
C THR A 105 10.16 -1.55 -7.96
N THR A 106 8.88 -1.43 -7.62
CA THR A 106 8.09 -2.52 -7.05
C THR A 106 7.81 -3.62 -8.08
N LEU A 107 7.59 -3.26 -9.35
CA LEU A 107 7.45 -4.23 -10.45
C LEU A 107 8.73 -5.06 -10.66
N ILE A 108 9.90 -4.44 -10.56
CA ILE A 108 11.19 -5.15 -10.63
C ILE A 108 11.28 -6.16 -9.48
N ALA A 109 10.94 -5.76 -8.25
CA ALA A 109 10.90 -6.67 -7.11
C ALA A 109 9.92 -7.83 -7.32
N ALA A 110 8.71 -7.54 -7.82
CA ALA A 110 7.71 -8.56 -8.14
C ALA A 110 8.23 -9.53 -9.22
N ALA A 111 8.91 -9.03 -10.26
CA ALA A 111 9.53 -9.86 -11.30
C ALA A 111 10.59 -10.80 -10.72
N VAL A 112 11.49 -10.30 -9.86
CA VAL A 112 12.50 -11.12 -9.19
C VAL A 112 11.85 -12.20 -8.35
N LEU A 113 10.80 -11.87 -7.58
CA LEU A 113 10.05 -12.84 -6.77
C LEU A 113 9.35 -13.88 -7.65
N TRP A 114 8.86 -13.50 -8.82
CA TRP A 114 8.22 -14.43 -9.74
C TRP A 114 9.21 -15.40 -10.38
N PHE A 115 10.41 -14.92 -10.79
CA PHE A 115 11.44 -15.76 -11.40
C PHE A 115 12.15 -16.67 -10.40
N LYS A 116 12.43 -16.17 -9.19
CA LYS A 116 13.22 -16.88 -8.18
C LYS A 116 12.37 -17.56 -7.09
N GLY A 117 11.13 -17.11 -6.90
CA GLY A 117 10.22 -17.68 -5.91
C GLY A 117 9.70 -19.06 -6.30
N SER A 118 9.19 -19.79 -5.33
CA SER A 118 8.53 -21.09 -5.49
C SER A 118 7.10 -21.05 -4.95
N GLY A 119 6.22 -21.91 -5.42
CA GLY A 119 4.88 -22.14 -4.88
C GLY A 119 4.10 -20.86 -4.59
N THR A 120 3.81 -20.62 -3.33
CA THR A 120 2.97 -19.51 -2.85
C THR A 120 3.58 -18.12 -3.11
N VAL A 121 4.92 -18.01 -3.15
CA VAL A 121 5.63 -16.74 -3.40
C VAL A 121 5.39 -16.27 -4.84
N LYS A 122 5.31 -17.19 -5.80
CA LYS A 122 4.95 -16.84 -7.19
C LYS A 122 3.54 -16.27 -7.28
N GLY A 123 2.58 -16.85 -6.58
CA GLY A 123 1.22 -16.33 -6.52
C GLY A 123 1.15 -14.91 -5.97
N PHE A 124 1.92 -14.62 -4.90
CA PHE A 124 2.07 -13.26 -4.39
C PHE A 124 2.66 -12.30 -5.43
N ALA A 125 3.75 -12.69 -6.08
CA ALA A 125 4.42 -11.87 -7.08
C ALA A 125 3.50 -11.54 -8.27
N GLN A 126 2.71 -12.51 -8.75
CA GLN A 126 1.74 -12.31 -9.82
C GLN A 126 0.64 -11.33 -9.42
N THR A 127 0.00 -11.54 -8.26
CA THR A 127 -1.06 -10.65 -7.79
C THR A 127 -0.54 -9.23 -7.55
N LEU A 128 0.69 -9.10 -7.02
CA LEU A 128 1.35 -7.82 -6.82
C LEU A 128 1.60 -7.10 -8.16
N ALA A 129 2.18 -7.78 -9.15
CA ALA A 129 2.48 -7.20 -10.45
C ALA A 129 1.21 -6.73 -11.18
N ILE A 130 0.17 -7.58 -11.23
CA ILE A 130 -1.13 -7.24 -11.83
C ILE A 130 -1.75 -6.05 -11.08
N GLY A 131 -1.71 -6.06 -9.74
CA GLY A 131 -2.23 -4.98 -8.91
C GLY A 131 -1.56 -3.64 -9.17
N ILE A 132 -0.23 -3.61 -9.33
CA ILE A 132 0.52 -2.39 -9.63
C ILE A 132 0.13 -1.84 -11.01
N ILE A 133 0.10 -2.68 -12.03
CA ILE A 133 -0.26 -2.25 -13.41
C ILE A 133 -1.70 -1.70 -13.42
N ALA A 134 -2.64 -2.41 -12.80
CA ALA A 134 -4.02 -1.99 -12.69
C ALA A 134 -4.15 -0.67 -11.89
N SER A 135 -3.40 -0.50 -10.80
CA SER A 135 -3.42 0.72 -9.98
C SER A 135 -2.88 1.93 -10.73
N MET A 136 -1.79 1.77 -11.47
CA MET A 136 -1.23 2.84 -12.31
C MET A 136 -2.23 3.27 -13.38
N PHE A 137 -2.84 2.32 -14.09
CA PHE A 137 -3.87 2.62 -15.07
C PHE A 137 -5.06 3.36 -14.43
N THR A 138 -5.53 2.87 -13.30
CA THR A 138 -6.69 3.45 -12.60
C THR A 138 -6.39 4.86 -12.10
N ALA A 139 -5.22 5.08 -11.50
CA ALA A 139 -4.87 6.41 -10.98
C ALA A 139 -4.60 7.43 -12.09
N LEU A 140 -3.88 7.05 -13.15
CA LEU A 140 -3.46 7.99 -14.18
C LEU A 140 -4.54 8.24 -15.25
N VAL A 141 -5.39 7.25 -15.53
CA VAL A 141 -6.42 7.34 -16.57
C VAL A 141 -7.80 7.53 -15.94
N ILE A 142 -8.27 6.57 -15.16
CA ILE A 142 -9.65 6.54 -14.66
C ILE A 142 -9.90 7.70 -13.68
N THR A 143 -9.04 7.89 -12.68
CA THR A 143 -9.19 8.99 -11.73
C THR A 143 -9.16 10.35 -12.44
N ARG A 144 -8.27 10.53 -13.41
CA ARG A 144 -8.19 11.74 -14.22
C ARG A 144 -9.47 12.02 -14.99
N LEU A 145 -10.05 10.99 -15.60
CA LEU A 145 -11.32 11.10 -16.33
C LEU A 145 -12.46 11.49 -15.39
N ILE A 146 -12.60 10.82 -14.24
CA ILE A 146 -13.66 11.09 -13.26
C ILE A 146 -13.54 12.51 -12.70
N VAL A 147 -12.35 12.96 -12.31
CA VAL A 147 -12.13 14.32 -11.77
C VAL A 147 -12.47 15.38 -12.84
N ASN A 148 -12.05 15.16 -14.09
CA ASN A 148 -12.39 16.07 -15.18
C ASN A 148 -13.90 16.07 -15.50
N ALA A 149 -14.56 14.91 -15.39
CA ALA A 149 -16.02 14.82 -15.55
C ALA A 149 -16.73 15.61 -14.43
N PHE A 150 -16.32 15.50 -13.18
CA PHE A 150 -16.88 16.30 -12.08
C PHE A 150 -16.69 17.80 -12.31
N TYR A 151 -15.51 18.21 -12.80
CA TYR A 151 -15.28 19.60 -13.17
C TYR A 151 -16.20 20.06 -14.32
N ALA A 152 -16.45 19.22 -15.32
CA ALA A 152 -17.31 19.51 -16.47
C ALA A 152 -18.80 19.63 -16.08
N VAL A 153 -19.27 18.78 -15.14
CA VAL A 153 -20.65 18.80 -14.62
C VAL A 153 -20.95 20.06 -13.78
N GLY A 154 -19.92 20.85 -13.43
CA GLY A 154 -20.12 22.12 -12.73
C GLY A 154 -19.53 22.18 -11.33
N LEU A 155 -18.86 21.15 -10.84
CA LEU A 155 -18.15 21.17 -9.58
C LEU A 155 -16.81 21.95 -9.73
N ARG A 156 -16.88 23.27 -9.93
CA ARG A 156 -15.74 24.14 -10.27
C ARG A 156 -15.20 24.94 -9.09
N SER A 157 -15.90 24.94 -7.96
CA SER A 157 -15.54 25.74 -6.79
C SER A 157 -14.22 25.24 -6.19
N GLU A 158 -13.26 26.15 -5.98
CA GLU A 158 -11.97 25.84 -5.36
C GLU A 158 -12.11 25.21 -3.98
N LYS A 159 -13.10 25.60 -3.20
CA LYS A 159 -13.39 25.06 -1.87
C LYS A 159 -13.72 23.56 -1.87
N LEU A 160 -14.19 23.02 -3.01
CA LEU A 160 -14.49 21.60 -3.19
C LEU A 160 -13.24 20.77 -3.48
N TYR A 161 -12.16 21.41 -3.93
CA TYR A 161 -10.89 20.75 -4.24
C TYR A 161 -9.82 20.99 -3.18
N TYR A 162 -9.88 22.14 -2.50
CA TYR A 162 -8.91 22.53 -1.51
C TYR A 162 -9.55 23.35 -0.41
N ARG A 163 -9.26 22.96 0.83
CA ARG A 163 -9.54 23.80 2.01
C ARG A 163 -8.22 24.40 2.48
N PRO A 164 -8.07 25.73 2.48
CA PRO A 164 -6.87 26.37 3.02
C PRO A 164 -6.76 26.01 4.50
N LYS A 165 -5.67 25.37 4.86
CA LYS A 165 -5.33 25.16 6.27
C LYS A 165 -4.73 26.46 6.80
N LYS A 166 -5.11 26.84 8.03
CA LYS A 166 -4.46 27.93 8.76
C LYS A 166 -2.96 27.61 8.84
N GLU A 167 -2.14 28.54 8.38
CA GLU A 167 -0.69 28.39 8.50
C GLU A 167 -0.33 28.15 9.96
N ARG A 168 0.26 27.00 10.24
CA ARG A 168 0.86 26.70 11.54
C ARG A 168 2.30 27.11 11.47
N GLU A 169 2.83 27.67 12.54
CA GLU A 169 4.24 27.93 12.63
C GLU A 169 5.04 26.64 12.34
N PRO A 170 6.08 26.74 11.50
CA PRO A 170 6.88 25.58 11.18
C PRO A 170 7.57 25.05 12.43
N ILE A 171 7.43 23.75 12.66
CA ILE A 171 8.11 23.08 13.79
C ILE A 171 9.60 23.04 13.44
N ASP A 172 10.42 23.65 14.32
CA ASP A 172 11.87 23.60 14.15
C ASP A 172 12.43 22.24 14.59
N PHE A 173 12.53 21.32 13.63
CA PHE A 173 13.12 20.00 13.82
C PHE A 173 14.65 20.07 13.96
N LEU A 174 15.30 21.07 13.35
CA LEU A 174 16.75 21.20 13.35
C LEU A 174 17.30 21.53 14.74
N SER A 175 16.62 22.37 15.50
CA SER A 175 17.04 22.69 16.89
C SER A 175 16.94 21.47 17.81
N LYS A 176 16.00 20.54 17.53
CA LYS A 176 15.78 19.32 18.32
C LYS A 176 16.49 18.09 17.76
N LYS A 177 17.41 18.25 16.79
CA LYS A 177 18.13 17.14 16.13
C LYS A 177 18.74 16.14 17.11
N LYS A 178 19.37 16.62 18.20
CA LYS A 178 19.99 15.75 19.21
C LYS A 178 18.98 14.77 19.84
N VAL A 179 17.76 15.24 20.13
CA VAL A 179 16.69 14.40 20.70
C VAL A 179 16.27 13.32 19.72
N PHE A 180 16.03 13.67 18.45
CA PHE A 180 15.63 12.71 17.44
C PHE A 180 16.73 11.67 17.17
N PHE A 181 18.00 12.10 17.08
CA PHE A 181 19.12 11.17 16.93
C PHE A 181 19.26 10.23 18.12
N THR A 182 19.11 10.75 19.36
CA THR A 182 19.17 9.93 20.57
C THR A 182 18.05 8.89 20.59
N ILE A 183 16.80 9.28 20.26
CA ILE A 183 15.68 8.33 20.20
C ILE A 183 15.95 7.23 19.15
N SER A 184 16.40 7.61 17.96
CA SER A 184 16.73 6.63 16.90
C SER A 184 17.84 5.69 17.33
N LEU A 185 18.90 6.22 17.95
CA LEU A 185 20.03 5.41 18.43
C LEU A 185 19.60 4.42 19.52
N VAL A 186 18.78 4.87 20.47
CA VAL A 186 18.25 4.00 21.54
C VAL A 186 17.38 2.88 20.96
N LEU A 187 16.52 3.18 19.99
CA LEU A 187 15.69 2.16 19.34
C LEU A 187 16.53 1.14 18.59
N ILE A 188 17.55 1.57 17.85
CA ILE A 188 18.48 0.68 17.14
C ILE A 188 19.26 -0.16 18.14
N ALA A 189 19.81 0.46 19.20
CA ALA A 189 20.54 -0.25 20.23
C ALA A 189 19.67 -1.31 20.94
N ALA A 190 18.43 -0.97 21.27
CA ALA A 190 17.47 -1.90 21.86
C ALA A 190 17.21 -3.11 20.95
N GLY A 191 17.05 -2.87 19.64
CA GLY A 191 16.89 -3.95 18.64
C GLY A 191 18.12 -4.87 18.60
N VAL A 192 19.31 -4.31 18.49
CA VAL A 192 20.57 -5.06 18.44
C VAL A 192 20.80 -5.85 19.74
N ILE A 193 20.55 -5.23 20.89
CA ILE A 193 20.68 -5.90 22.21
C ILE A 193 19.70 -7.07 22.30
N THR A 194 18.45 -6.89 21.88
CA THR A 194 17.43 -7.96 21.90
C THR A 194 17.86 -9.15 21.05
N ILE A 195 18.37 -8.88 19.84
CA ILE A 195 18.91 -9.92 18.95
C ILE A 195 20.09 -10.66 19.63
N GLY A 196 21.04 -9.90 20.19
CA GLY A 196 22.20 -10.48 20.88
C GLY A 196 21.82 -11.31 22.10
N VAL A 197 20.89 -10.85 22.93
CA VAL A 197 20.40 -11.58 24.11
C VAL A 197 19.67 -12.86 23.70
N ASN A 198 18.85 -12.83 22.66
CA ASN A 198 18.13 -14.01 22.18
C ASN A 198 19.12 -15.06 21.61
N ALA A 199 20.11 -14.62 20.84
CA ALA A 199 21.17 -15.48 20.32
C ALA A 199 21.98 -16.14 21.47
N GLY A 200 22.33 -15.35 22.48
CA GLY A 200 23.10 -15.87 23.66
C GLY A 200 22.30 -16.83 24.55
N ARG A 201 20.96 -16.75 24.52
CA ARG A 201 20.05 -17.66 25.25
C ARG A 201 19.77 -18.98 24.49
N GLY A 202 20.37 -19.19 23.33
CA GLY A 202 20.15 -20.39 22.51
C GLY A 202 18.79 -20.44 21.80
N LYS A 203 17.99 -19.37 21.89
CA LYS A 203 16.66 -19.29 21.22
C LYS A 203 16.75 -18.90 19.75
N GLY A 204 17.98 -18.67 19.22
CA GLY A 204 18.19 -18.08 17.91
C GLY A 204 17.93 -16.56 17.90
N ALA A 205 18.57 -15.84 17.00
CA ALA A 205 18.39 -14.39 16.86
C ALA A 205 16.95 -14.03 16.44
N PHE A 206 16.35 -14.90 15.62
CA PHE A 206 14.97 -14.81 15.11
C PHE A 206 14.28 -16.17 15.18
N ALA A 207 12.96 -16.18 15.31
CA ALA A 207 12.15 -17.39 15.14
C ALA A 207 11.96 -17.61 13.63
N TYR A 208 12.70 -18.53 13.06
CA TYR A 208 12.57 -18.89 11.65
C TYR A 208 11.45 -19.90 11.45
N SER A 209 10.69 -19.78 10.38
CA SER A 209 9.76 -20.81 9.92
C SER A 209 10.53 -22.02 9.36
N LEU A 210 9.82 -23.16 9.24
CA LEU A 210 10.37 -24.39 8.66
C LEU A 210 10.98 -24.20 7.26
N GLU A 211 10.46 -23.26 6.48
CA GLU A 211 10.95 -22.91 5.14
C GLU A 211 12.40 -22.40 5.17
N PHE A 212 12.82 -21.76 6.26
CA PHE A 212 14.18 -21.23 6.43
C PHE A 212 15.08 -22.15 7.25
N GLN A 213 14.51 -22.97 8.14
CA GLN A 213 15.26 -23.92 8.96
C GLN A 213 15.53 -25.23 8.22
N GLY A 214 14.75 -25.53 7.18
CA GLY A 214 14.70 -26.82 6.52
C GLY A 214 13.98 -27.86 7.38
N GLY A 215 13.46 -28.87 6.75
CA GLY A 215 12.72 -29.95 7.40
C GLY A 215 11.38 -30.21 6.71
N THR A 216 10.66 -31.21 7.21
CA THR A 216 9.32 -31.57 6.75
C THR A 216 8.34 -31.43 7.91
N SER A 217 7.17 -30.86 7.64
CA SER A 217 6.07 -30.80 8.58
C SER A 217 4.97 -31.76 8.09
N THR A 218 4.54 -32.67 8.95
CA THR A 218 3.45 -33.60 8.66
C THR A 218 2.30 -33.30 9.61
N ASN A 219 1.13 -33.01 9.06
CA ASN A 219 -0.09 -32.89 9.87
C ASN A 219 -0.76 -34.25 9.97
N VAL A 220 -0.84 -34.77 11.19
CA VAL A 220 -1.52 -36.03 11.49
C VAL A 220 -2.80 -35.71 12.24
N THR A 221 -3.93 -36.18 11.73
CA THR A 221 -5.23 -36.06 12.40
C THR A 221 -5.52 -37.37 13.10
N PHE A 222 -5.74 -37.30 14.40
CA PHE A 222 -6.08 -38.46 15.22
C PHE A 222 -7.60 -38.57 15.39
N ASP A 223 -8.10 -39.80 15.55
CA ASP A 223 -9.54 -40.09 15.79
C ASP A 223 -10.00 -39.68 17.20
N LYS A 224 -9.05 -39.44 18.10
CA LYS A 224 -9.30 -39.07 19.51
C LYS A 224 -8.30 -38.04 19.95
N ASP A 225 -8.66 -37.25 20.96
CA ASP A 225 -7.75 -36.30 21.59
C ASP A 225 -6.71 -37.09 22.41
N TYR A 226 -5.44 -36.99 21.98
CA TYR A 226 -4.28 -37.51 22.69
C TYR A 226 -3.54 -36.37 23.37
N SER A 227 -2.99 -36.60 24.55
CA SER A 227 -2.08 -35.65 25.18
C SER A 227 -0.72 -35.65 24.47
N ILE A 228 0.00 -34.52 24.52
CA ILE A 228 1.34 -34.39 23.88
C ILE A 228 2.32 -35.46 24.37
N ASP A 229 2.23 -35.82 25.66
CA ASP A 229 3.07 -36.86 26.29
C ASP A 229 2.78 -38.28 25.80
N GLU A 230 1.61 -38.53 25.22
CA GLU A 230 1.23 -39.81 24.60
C GLU A 230 1.67 -39.93 23.15
N ILE A 231 1.88 -38.82 22.48
CA ILE A 231 2.31 -38.75 21.06
C ILE A 231 3.84 -38.83 20.97
N ASP A 232 4.57 -38.37 21.97
CA ASP A 232 6.04 -38.35 22.02
C ASP A 232 6.69 -39.70 22.43
N LYS A 233 5.88 -40.73 22.63
CA LYS A 233 6.32 -42.10 22.91
C LYS A 233 6.27 -42.98 21.66
#